data_c83a47d70146fee3f55d406588347ab5
#
_entry.id   c83a47d70146fee3f55d406588347ab5
#
_cell.length_a   1.000
_cell.length_b   1.000
_cell.length_c   1.000
_cell.angle_alpha   90.00
_cell.angle_beta   90.00
_cell.angle_gamma   90.00
#
_symmetry.space_group_name_H-M   'P 1'
#
loop_
_entity.id
_entity.type
_entity.pdbx_description
1 polymer ?
#
loop_
_entity_poly.entity_id
_entity_poly.type
_entity_poly.pdbx_seq_one_letter_code
_entity_poly.pdbx_strand_id
1 'polypeptide(L)'
;MKYVCRGLLIATVLMVAGCETTRPRPVNPDAGTGVGMGVGTGVGTLTVNSTDSLEPGNQITITFSGLSTVPVPYSCRIREDGTISPPYLEEPVIAAGKTIGKLEQELEQEYVPAIYKTINVTIRTADRFFYVGGEVRQPSRQIFIGRITVTQAIQSAGDFTDFGNQREVRVIRANGKVDIIDCKAALDDPTRDLPVYPGDNIVVGRRLFXRFX
;
A
#
# COMPACT_ATOMS: atom_id res chain seq x y z
N MET A 1 62.18 9.19 -44.56
CA MET A 1 61.63 10.23 -45.44
C MET A 1 60.76 11.16 -44.61
N LYS A 2 61.13 12.42 -44.69
CA LYS A 2 60.62 13.57 -43.90
C LYS A 2 59.20 13.92 -44.28
N TYR A 3 58.35 14.28 -43.32
CA TYR A 3 57.40 15.39 -43.50
C TYR A 3 57.06 16.08 -42.19
N VAL A 4 57.14 17.35 -42.23
CA VAL A 4 57.12 18.36 -41.23
C VAL A 4 55.66 18.72 -40.86
N CYS A 5 55.50 18.86 -39.60
CA CYS A 5 54.28 19.26 -38.94
C CYS A 5 54.08 20.80 -38.95
N ARG A 6 52.87 21.23 -39.11
CA ARG A 6 52.52 22.62 -38.90
C ARG A 6 51.36 22.70 -37.92
N GLY A 7 51.64 23.35 -36.79
CA GLY A 7 50.69 23.51 -35.69
C GLY A 7 49.60 24.51 -35.96
N LEU A 8 48.45 24.25 -35.39
CA LEU A 8 47.35 25.22 -35.31
C LEU A 8 46.95 25.38 -33.84
N LEU A 9 47.23 26.55 -33.33
CA LEU A 9 46.85 26.99 -31.97
C LEU A 9 45.37 27.37 -31.98
N ILE A 10 44.53 26.60 -31.32
CA ILE A 10 43.14 26.97 -31.10
C ILE A 10 43.03 27.44 -29.63
N ALA A 11 42.76 28.71 -29.48
CA ALA A 11 42.51 29.33 -28.17
C ALA A 11 41.09 28.97 -27.73
N THR A 12 40.99 28.17 -26.72
CA THR A 12 39.71 27.87 -26.04
C THR A 12 39.40 28.96 -25.05
N VAL A 13 38.34 29.71 -25.29
CA VAL A 13 37.79 30.69 -24.35
C VAL A 13 36.95 29.94 -23.32
N LEU A 14 37.40 29.93 -22.08
CA LEU A 14 36.67 29.38 -20.94
C LEU A 14 35.59 30.39 -20.51
N MET A 15 34.35 30.09 -20.80
CA MET A 15 33.21 30.82 -20.21
C MET A 15 32.96 30.26 -18.81
N VAL A 16 33.27 31.05 -17.80
CA VAL A 16 32.93 30.77 -16.40
C VAL A 16 31.49 31.22 -16.18
N ALA A 17 30.56 30.26 -16.11
CA ALA A 17 29.20 30.57 -15.69
C ALA A 17 29.19 30.71 -14.16
N GLY A 18 28.97 31.96 -13.71
CA GLY A 18 28.85 32.26 -12.28
C GLY A 18 27.55 31.68 -11.70
N CYS A 19 27.67 30.81 -10.71
CA CYS A 19 26.54 30.46 -9.86
C CYS A 19 26.17 31.62 -8.94
N GLU A 20 25.02 32.20 -9.16
CA GLU A 20 24.44 33.15 -8.22
C GLU A 20 23.96 32.41 -7.00
N THR A 21 24.68 32.52 -5.90
CA THR A 21 24.24 32.11 -4.58
C THR A 21 23.22 33.13 -4.07
N THR A 22 21.96 32.71 -4.02
CA THR A 22 20.90 33.50 -3.41
C THR A 22 21.14 33.61 -1.90
N ARG A 23 21.50 34.76 -1.42
CA ARG A 23 21.66 35.03 0.02
C ARG A 23 20.30 35.06 0.70
N PRO A 24 20.13 34.40 1.84
CA PRO A 24 18.89 34.52 2.61
C PRO A 24 18.72 35.93 3.15
N ARG A 25 17.51 36.44 3.06
CA ARG A 25 17.09 37.76 3.53
C ARG A 25 17.19 37.82 5.06
N PRO A 26 17.75 38.89 5.64
CA PRO A 26 17.76 39.01 7.10
C PRO A 26 16.34 39.23 7.64
N VAL A 27 16.00 38.45 8.65
CA VAL A 27 14.74 38.58 9.39
C VAL A 27 14.83 39.71 10.37
N ASN A 28 13.91 40.63 10.29
CA ASN A 28 13.82 41.81 11.15
C ASN A 28 13.21 41.41 12.51
N PRO A 29 13.86 41.66 13.66
CA PRO A 29 13.37 41.16 14.94
C PRO A 29 12.35 42.03 15.68
N ASP A 30 11.77 43.06 15.05
CA ASP A 30 10.85 43.94 15.76
C ASP A 30 9.49 44.10 15.05
N ALA A 31 8.57 43.15 15.35
CA ALA A 31 7.14 43.45 15.23
C ALA A 31 6.42 42.55 16.24
N GLY A 32 6.32 43.04 17.44
CA GLY A 32 5.51 42.40 18.46
C GLY A 32 4.04 42.65 18.22
N THR A 33 3.24 41.60 18.25
CA THR A 33 1.87 41.65 18.75
C THR A 33 1.44 40.22 19.03
N GLY A 34 1.20 39.93 20.30
CA GLY A 34 0.87 38.61 20.76
C GLY A 34 -0.53 38.15 20.35
N VAL A 35 -0.59 36.99 19.77
CA VAL A 35 -1.79 36.16 19.83
C VAL A 35 -1.29 34.80 20.25
N GLY A 36 -1.63 34.38 21.45
CA GLY A 36 -1.30 33.06 21.97
C GLY A 36 -1.98 32.00 21.15
N MET A 37 -1.21 31.32 20.30
CA MET A 37 -1.63 30.05 19.74
C MET A 37 -1.00 28.95 20.56
N GLY A 38 -1.84 28.24 21.30
CA GLY A 38 -1.45 27.04 21.96
C GLY A 38 -0.87 26.08 20.96
N VAL A 39 0.40 25.73 21.15
CA VAL A 39 1.05 24.62 20.43
C VAL A 39 0.39 23.34 20.96
N GLY A 40 -0.72 22.99 20.35
CA GLY A 40 -1.22 21.64 20.47
C GLY A 40 -0.22 20.73 19.80
N THR A 41 0.61 20.04 20.59
CA THR A 41 1.39 18.92 20.11
C THR A 41 0.39 17.82 19.80
N GLY A 42 -0.31 17.97 18.68
CA GLY A 42 -1.08 16.90 18.10
C GLY A 42 -0.10 15.86 17.60
N VAL A 43 0.30 14.96 18.48
CA VAL A 43 0.75 13.65 18.03
C VAL A 43 -0.45 13.09 17.30
N GLY A 44 -0.46 13.25 16.00
CA GLY A 44 -1.44 12.58 15.16
C GLY A 44 -1.31 11.09 15.43
N THR A 45 -2.17 10.61 16.30
CA THR A 45 -2.40 9.19 16.42
C THR A 45 -2.83 8.75 15.03
N LEU A 46 -1.88 8.20 14.28
CA LEU A 46 -2.20 7.50 13.05
C LEU A 46 -3.16 6.39 13.46
N THR A 47 -4.44 6.67 13.32
CA THR A 47 -5.43 5.60 13.43
C THR A 47 -5.07 4.60 12.34
N VAL A 48 -4.32 3.58 12.73
CA VAL A 48 -4.12 2.40 11.89
C VAL A 48 -5.51 1.86 11.61
N ASN A 49 -5.97 2.15 10.42
CA ASN A 49 -7.30 1.77 10.01
C ASN A 49 -7.43 0.24 10.07
N SER A 50 -8.59 -0.18 10.47
CA SER A 50 -8.98 -1.57 10.71
C SER A 50 -8.74 -2.53 9.54
N THR A 51 -8.33 -2.00 8.37
CA THR A 51 -8.07 -2.81 7.17
C THR A 51 -6.79 -3.66 7.29
N ASP A 52 -5.87 -3.30 8.21
CA ASP A 52 -4.61 -4.04 8.41
C ASP A 52 -4.64 -4.95 9.65
N SER A 53 -5.79 -5.07 10.32
CA SER A 53 -5.92 -5.99 11.44
C SER A 53 -6.13 -7.43 10.95
N LEU A 54 -5.56 -8.35 11.70
CA LEU A 54 -5.71 -9.77 11.44
C LEU A 54 -7.12 -10.22 11.82
N GLU A 55 -7.71 -11.08 11.00
CA GLU A 55 -9.07 -11.60 11.20
C GLU A 55 -9.04 -13.12 11.35
N PRO A 56 -10.01 -13.70 12.08
CA PRO A 56 -10.17 -15.15 12.08
C PRO A 56 -10.32 -15.70 10.66
N GLY A 57 -9.66 -16.81 10.37
CA GLY A 57 -9.63 -17.40 9.04
C GLY A 57 -8.46 -16.96 8.18
N ASN A 58 -7.77 -15.87 8.51
CA ASN A 58 -6.59 -15.43 7.76
C ASN A 58 -5.47 -16.46 7.91
N GLN A 59 -4.82 -16.78 6.81
CA GLN A 59 -3.63 -17.62 6.82
C GLN A 59 -2.40 -16.73 6.98
N ILE A 60 -1.55 -17.08 7.95
CA ILE A 60 -0.30 -16.37 8.23
C ILE A 60 0.87 -17.34 8.17
N THR A 61 2.03 -16.83 7.80
CA THR A 61 3.29 -17.57 7.83
C THR A 61 4.26 -16.83 8.75
N ILE A 62 4.71 -17.51 9.77
CA ILE A 62 5.68 -17.00 10.75
C ILE A 62 7.06 -17.48 10.35
N THR A 63 7.98 -16.54 10.17
CA THR A 63 9.38 -16.83 9.84
C THR A 63 10.26 -16.34 10.98
N PHE A 64 11.15 -17.19 11.41
CA PHE A 64 12.09 -16.89 12.49
C PHE A 64 13.47 -16.62 11.91
N SER A 65 14.17 -15.61 12.43
CA SER A 65 15.53 -15.26 12.02
C SER A 65 16.37 -14.83 13.22
N GLY A 66 17.68 -14.74 13.02
CA GLY A 66 18.61 -14.42 14.12
C GLY A 66 19.06 -15.61 14.95
N LEU A 67 18.74 -16.82 14.50
CA LEU A 67 19.10 -18.07 15.19
C LEU A 67 20.23 -18.79 14.45
N SER A 68 21.04 -19.53 15.21
CA SER A 68 22.12 -20.37 14.63
C SER A 68 21.58 -21.45 13.70
N THR A 69 20.41 -21.97 14.02
CA THR A 69 19.65 -22.88 13.18
C THR A 69 18.29 -22.28 12.96
N VAL A 70 18.02 -21.85 11.73
CA VAL A 70 16.74 -21.20 11.38
C VAL A 70 15.66 -22.29 11.27
N PRO A 71 14.60 -22.21 12.09
CA PRO A 71 13.47 -23.13 11.93
C PRO A 71 12.76 -22.95 10.59
N VAL A 72 12.10 -23.99 10.13
CA VAL A 72 11.27 -23.95 8.93
C VAL A 72 10.14 -22.93 9.16
N PRO A 73 9.79 -22.10 8.17
CA PRO A 73 8.65 -21.22 8.29
C PRO A 73 7.37 -21.97 8.70
N TYR A 74 6.67 -21.43 9.66
CA TYR A 74 5.47 -22.05 10.21
C TYR A 74 4.23 -21.36 9.65
N SER A 75 3.42 -22.10 8.91
CA SER A 75 2.17 -21.58 8.35
C SER A 75 0.99 -22.10 9.15
N CYS A 76 0.13 -21.19 9.57
CA CYS A 76 -1.08 -21.52 10.32
C CYS A 76 -2.24 -20.61 9.91
N ARG A 77 -3.45 -21.05 10.26
CA ARG A 77 -4.65 -20.24 10.07
C ARG A 77 -5.10 -19.74 11.45
N ILE A 78 -5.49 -18.47 11.52
CA ILE A 78 -6.09 -17.90 12.73
C ILE A 78 -7.42 -18.62 12.97
N ARG A 79 -7.58 -19.20 14.16
CA ARG A 79 -8.78 -19.96 14.54
C ARG A 79 -9.99 -19.03 14.66
N GLU A 80 -11.18 -19.59 14.73
CA GLU A 80 -12.43 -18.84 14.91
C GLU A 80 -12.47 -18.09 16.23
N ASP A 81 -11.79 -18.60 17.25
CA ASP A 81 -11.62 -17.91 18.54
C ASP A 81 -10.59 -16.77 18.48
N GLY A 82 -9.98 -16.54 17.32
CA GLY A 82 -9.00 -15.48 17.13
C GLY A 82 -7.59 -15.83 17.55
N THR A 83 -7.31 -17.08 17.93
CA THR A 83 -6.01 -17.51 18.44
C THR A 83 -5.17 -18.22 17.37
N ILE A 84 -3.86 -18.25 17.62
CA ILE A 84 -2.88 -19.09 16.89
C ILE A 84 -2.10 -19.91 17.92
N SER A 85 -1.52 -21.04 17.47
CA SER A 85 -0.63 -21.86 18.28
C SER A 85 0.75 -21.86 17.64
N PRO A 86 1.61 -20.90 17.97
CA PRO A 86 2.95 -20.86 17.41
C PRO A 86 3.79 -22.04 17.91
N PRO A 87 4.81 -22.49 17.17
CA PRO A 87 5.65 -23.61 17.60
C PRO A 87 6.44 -23.23 18.86
N TYR A 88 6.66 -24.21 19.71
CA TYR A 88 7.42 -24.13 20.96
C TYR A 88 6.77 -23.29 22.08
N LEU A 89 5.61 -22.68 21.84
CA LEU A 89 4.80 -22.06 22.91
C LEU A 89 3.67 -22.99 23.29
N GLU A 90 3.47 -23.15 24.59
CA GLU A 90 2.42 -24.04 25.11
C GLU A 90 1.04 -23.37 25.10
N GLU A 91 1.03 -22.05 25.24
CA GLU A 91 -0.20 -21.28 25.29
C GLU A 91 -0.55 -20.68 23.92
N PRO A 92 -1.82 -20.68 23.55
CA PRO A 92 -2.25 -20.02 22.31
C PRO A 92 -2.18 -18.50 22.46
N VAL A 93 -1.77 -17.81 21.41
CA VAL A 93 -1.62 -16.36 21.38
C VAL A 93 -2.79 -15.75 20.60
N ILE A 94 -3.39 -14.68 21.11
CA ILE A 94 -4.48 -13.97 20.44
C ILE A 94 -3.87 -13.18 19.26
N ALA A 95 -4.32 -13.48 18.06
CA ALA A 95 -3.89 -12.82 16.84
C ALA A 95 -4.97 -11.88 16.26
N ALA A 96 -6.23 -12.25 16.40
CA ALA A 96 -7.32 -11.48 15.82
C ALA A 96 -7.42 -10.07 16.43
N GLY A 97 -7.70 -9.09 15.59
CA GLY A 97 -7.81 -7.69 15.98
C GLY A 97 -6.48 -6.97 16.16
N LYS A 98 -5.36 -7.69 16.10
CA LYS A 98 -4.03 -7.08 16.18
C LYS A 98 -3.49 -6.79 14.78
N THR A 99 -2.61 -5.82 14.68
CA THR A 99 -1.82 -5.60 13.46
C THR A 99 -0.65 -6.59 13.42
N ILE A 100 -0.12 -6.81 12.23
CA ILE A 100 1.02 -7.71 12.02
C ILE A 100 2.19 -7.34 12.94
N GLY A 101 2.58 -6.04 12.95
CA GLY A 101 3.71 -5.59 13.77
C GLY A 101 3.49 -5.76 15.27
N LYS A 102 2.24 -5.62 15.74
CA LYS A 102 1.91 -5.86 17.14
C LYS A 102 2.05 -7.33 17.51
N LEU A 103 1.60 -8.21 16.65
CA LEU A 103 1.70 -9.65 16.87
C LEU A 103 3.17 -10.12 16.80
N GLU A 104 3.97 -9.53 15.89
CA GLU A 104 5.42 -9.80 15.83
C GLU A 104 6.12 -9.47 17.14
N GLN A 105 5.89 -8.27 17.68
CA GLN A 105 6.48 -7.83 18.95
C GLN A 105 6.06 -8.72 20.12
N GLU A 106 4.79 -9.08 20.17
CA GLU A 106 4.25 -9.95 21.23
C GLU A 106 4.90 -11.34 21.17
N LEU A 107 4.98 -11.92 19.99
CA LEU A 107 5.65 -13.21 19.82
C LEU A 107 7.13 -13.14 20.20
N GLU A 108 7.83 -12.07 19.81
CA GLU A 108 9.22 -11.89 20.22
C GLU A 108 9.36 -11.85 21.75
N GLN A 109 8.47 -11.17 22.46
CA GLN A 109 8.47 -11.09 23.92
C GLN A 109 8.16 -12.45 24.57
N GLU A 110 7.31 -13.25 23.95
CA GLU A 110 7.00 -14.60 24.46
C GLU A 110 8.16 -15.57 24.24
N TYR A 111 8.88 -15.43 23.14
CA TYR A 111 10.04 -16.29 22.84
C TYR A 111 11.29 -15.88 23.62
N VAL A 112 11.43 -14.58 24.00
CA VAL A 112 12.60 -14.04 24.71
C VAL A 112 12.19 -13.63 26.12
N PRO A 113 12.83 -14.05 27.19
CA PRO A 113 14.00 -14.95 27.25
C PRO A 113 13.66 -16.44 27.43
N ALA A 114 12.37 -16.80 27.33
CA ALA A 114 11.90 -18.13 27.73
C ALA A 114 12.57 -19.27 26.91
N ILE A 115 12.73 -19.08 25.61
CA ILE A 115 13.22 -20.11 24.69
C ILE A 115 14.54 -19.68 24.03
N TYR A 116 14.62 -18.40 23.65
CA TYR A 116 15.78 -17.87 22.93
C TYR A 116 16.32 -16.61 23.61
N LYS A 117 17.62 -16.35 23.42
CA LYS A 117 18.25 -15.10 23.91
C LYS A 117 17.92 -13.92 22.99
N THR A 118 17.82 -14.20 21.70
CA THR A 118 17.51 -13.21 20.68
C THR A 118 16.78 -13.93 19.53
N ILE A 119 15.71 -13.33 19.03
CA ILE A 119 14.97 -13.84 17.87
C ILE A 119 14.31 -12.67 17.17
N ASN A 120 14.23 -12.72 15.87
CA ASN A 120 13.37 -11.84 15.10
C ASN A 120 12.23 -12.65 14.49
N VAL A 121 11.02 -12.21 14.72
CA VAL A 121 9.81 -12.83 14.20
C VAL A 121 9.28 -11.96 13.08
N THR A 122 9.06 -12.55 11.93
CA THR A 122 8.43 -11.88 10.77
C THR A 122 7.17 -12.64 10.38
N ILE A 123 6.06 -11.92 10.32
CA ILE A 123 4.75 -12.51 9.97
C ILE A 123 4.33 -12.01 8.59
N ARG A 124 3.99 -12.95 7.72
CA ARG A 124 3.41 -12.64 6.40
C ARG A 124 2.02 -13.24 6.33
N THR A 125 1.06 -12.45 5.85
CA THR A 125 -0.26 -12.97 5.51
C THR A 125 -0.24 -13.54 4.10
N ALA A 126 -1.09 -14.52 3.85
CA ALA A 126 -1.31 -15.01 2.49
C ALA A 126 -1.84 -13.87 1.61
N ASP A 127 -1.49 -13.91 0.36
CA ASP A 127 -1.94 -12.91 -0.61
C ASP A 127 -3.47 -12.87 -0.65
N ARG A 128 -4.00 -11.68 -0.51
CA ARG A 128 -5.43 -11.41 -0.64
C ARG A 128 -5.68 -10.88 -2.05
N PHE A 129 -6.79 -11.24 -2.63
CA PHE A 129 -7.08 -10.93 -4.02
C PHE A 129 -8.44 -10.25 -4.17
N PHE A 130 -8.60 -9.51 -5.23
CA PHE A 130 -9.88 -9.07 -5.76
C PHE A 130 -9.91 -9.38 -7.26
N TYR A 131 -11.07 -9.27 -7.86
CA TYR A 131 -11.26 -9.63 -9.26
C TYR A 131 -11.77 -8.43 -10.03
N VAL A 132 -11.25 -8.23 -11.23
CA VAL A 132 -11.73 -7.21 -12.16
C VAL A 132 -12.09 -7.90 -13.48
N GLY A 133 -13.31 -7.69 -13.92
CA GLY A 133 -13.79 -8.36 -15.14
C GLY A 133 -14.82 -7.56 -15.90
N GLY A 134 -15.29 -8.16 -16.99
CA GLY A 134 -16.20 -7.51 -17.92
C GLY A 134 -15.46 -6.69 -18.97
N GLU A 135 -15.97 -5.50 -19.29
CA GLU A 135 -15.44 -4.62 -20.33
C GLU A 135 -14.22 -3.80 -19.85
N VAL A 136 -13.17 -4.51 -19.43
CA VAL A 136 -11.84 -3.98 -19.15
C VAL A 136 -10.84 -4.64 -20.10
N ARG A 137 -9.70 -4.01 -20.34
CA ARG A 137 -8.72 -4.52 -21.32
C ARG A 137 -8.05 -5.82 -20.88
N GLN A 138 -7.81 -5.98 -19.57
CA GLN A 138 -7.14 -7.17 -19.03
C GLN A 138 -7.92 -7.71 -17.83
N PRO A 139 -9.04 -8.40 -18.06
CA PRO A 139 -9.78 -9.01 -16.94
C PRO A 139 -8.88 -10.00 -16.20
N SER A 140 -8.72 -9.82 -14.90
CA SER A 140 -7.78 -10.63 -14.13
C SER A 140 -8.05 -10.58 -12.64
N ARG A 141 -7.46 -11.56 -11.96
CA ARG A 141 -7.33 -11.55 -10.51
C ARG A 141 -6.15 -10.64 -10.16
N GLN A 142 -6.37 -9.69 -9.27
CA GLN A 142 -5.38 -8.72 -8.82
C GLN A 142 -5.02 -8.97 -7.35
N ILE A 143 -3.75 -8.76 -6.99
CA ILE A 143 -3.30 -8.86 -5.60
C ILE A 143 -3.72 -7.59 -4.85
N PHE A 144 -4.31 -7.77 -3.69
CA PHE A 144 -4.70 -6.66 -2.82
C PHE A 144 -3.49 -6.26 -1.96
N ILE A 145 -2.86 -5.15 -2.30
CA ILE A 145 -1.63 -4.68 -1.65
C ILE A 145 -1.92 -3.64 -0.54
N GLY A 146 -3.17 -3.21 -0.42
CA GLY A 146 -3.55 -2.19 0.56
C GLY A 146 -4.72 -1.37 0.05
N ARG A 147 -4.87 -0.17 0.54
CA ARG A 147 -6.00 0.66 0.14
C ARG A 147 -5.95 0.98 -1.35
N ILE A 148 -6.97 0.54 -2.04
CA ILE A 148 -7.16 0.78 -3.47
C ILE A 148 -8.63 1.09 -3.69
N THR A 149 -8.91 1.95 -4.66
CA THR A 149 -10.27 2.30 -5.03
C THR A 149 -10.69 1.58 -6.30
N VAL A 150 -12.00 1.62 -6.60
CA VAL A 150 -12.55 0.93 -7.78
C VAL A 150 -11.95 1.48 -9.07
N THR A 151 -11.78 2.80 -9.19
CA THR A 151 -11.15 3.38 -10.39
C THR A 151 -9.70 2.93 -10.54
N GLN A 152 -8.93 2.90 -9.44
CA GLN A 152 -7.55 2.42 -9.45
C GLN A 152 -7.48 0.93 -9.81
N ALA A 153 -8.41 0.13 -9.29
CA ALA A 153 -8.49 -1.30 -9.60
C ALA A 153 -8.75 -1.55 -11.09
N ILE A 154 -9.62 -0.75 -11.71
CA ILE A 154 -9.91 -0.85 -13.14
C ILE A 154 -8.69 -0.41 -13.97
N GLN A 155 -8.02 0.66 -13.54
CA GLN A 155 -6.77 1.10 -14.18
C GLN A 155 -5.68 0.03 -14.11
N SER A 156 -5.55 -0.69 -12.99
CA SER A 156 -4.60 -1.79 -12.88
C SER A 156 -4.93 -2.97 -13.81
N ALA A 157 -6.21 -3.10 -14.21
CA ALA A 157 -6.66 -4.07 -15.21
C ALA A 157 -6.61 -3.51 -16.65
N GLY A 158 -5.81 -2.47 -16.89
CA GLY A 158 -5.59 -1.89 -18.21
C GLY A 158 -6.65 -0.89 -18.66
N ASP A 159 -7.52 -0.45 -17.73
CA ASP A 159 -8.60 0.50 -17.97
C ASP A 159 -9.78 -0.11 -18.76
N PHE A 160 -10.81 0.68 -18.96
CA PHE A 160 -12.03 0.31 -19.69
C PHE A 160 -11.74 0.00 -21.17
N THR A 161 -12.53 -0.90 -21.76
CA THR A 161 -12.60 -0.99 -23.21
C THR A 161 -13.44 0.15 -23.77
N ASP A 162 -13.41 0.31 -25.10
CA ASP A 162 -14.24 1.32 -25.80
C ASP A 162 -15.74 1.08 -25.59
N PHE A 163 -16.13 -0.11 -25.18
CA PHE A 163 -17.51 -0.52 -24.96
C PHE A 163 -17.89 -0.54 -23.47
N GLY A 164 -16.96 -0.25 -22.58
CA GLY A 164 -17.18 -0.28 -21.13
C GLY A 164 -18.14 0.80 -20.65
N ASN A 165 -19.08 0.43 -19.80
CA ASN A 165 -20.00 1.37 -19.15
C ASN A 165 -19.36 1.91 -17.87
N GLN A 166 -18.74 3.08 -17.99
CA GLN A 166 -18.04 3.74 -16.87
C GLN A 166 -19.01 4.28 -15.81
N ARG A 167 -20.29 4.48 -16.17
CA ARG A 167 -21.28 5.08 -15.26
C ARG A 167 -21.99 4.06 -14.38
N GLU A 168 -21.84 2.79 -14.68
CA GLU A 168 -22.54 1.72 -13.97
C GLU A 168 -21.61 0.52 -13.78
N VAL A 169 -20.63 0.69 -12.92
CA VAL A 169 -19.73 -0.40 -12.55
C VAL A 169 -20.28 -1.07 -11.30
N ARG A 170 -20.42 -2.39 -11.34
CA ARG A 170 -20.93 -3.18 -10.22
C ARG A 170 -19.77 -3.72 -9.41
N VAL A 171 -19.80 -3.46 -8.11
CA VAL A 171 -18.86 -4.03 -7.15
C VAL A 171 -19.62 -5.06 -6.32
N ILE A 172 -19.37 -6.32 -6.59
CA ILE A 172 -19.96 -7.44 -5.84
C ILE A 172 -19.03 -7.75 -4.69
N ARG A 173 -19.46 -7.44 -3.49
CA ARG A 173 -18.69 -7.64 -2.28
C ARG A 173 -18.59 -9.12 -1.91
N ALA A 174 -17.57 -9.49 -1.15
CA ALA A 174 -17.40 -10.87 -0.66
C ALA A 174 -18.61 -11.40 0.11
N ASN A 175 -19.40 -10.53 0.75
CA ASN A 175 -20.63 -10.89 1.48
C ASN A 175 -21.87 -10.95 0.57
N GLY A 176 -21.72 -10.79 -0.74
CA GLY A 176 -22.82 -10.82 -1.71
C GLY A 176 -23.54 -9.49 -1.94
N LYS A 177 -23.21 -8.45 -1.19
CA LYS A 177 -23.78 -7.12 -1.43
C LYS A 177 -23.28 -6.57 -2.76
N VAL A 178 -24.15 -5.88 -3.50
CA VAL A 178 -23.77 -5.25 -4.76
C VAL A 178 -23.87 -3.73 -4.61
N ASP A 179 -22.75 -3.06 -4.76
CA ASP A 179 -22.66 -1.61 -4.83
C ASP A 179 -22.50 -1.20 -6.31
N ILE A 180 -23.09 -0.08 -6.69
CA ILE A 180 -22.95 0.48 -8.05
C ILE A 180 -22.23 1.82 -7.94
N ILE A 181 -21.24 2.01 -8.80
CA ILE A 181 -20.45 3.24 -8.82
C ILE A 181 -20.39 3.83 -10.24
N ASP A 182 -20.48 5.15 -10.30
CA ASP A 182 -20.17 5.94 -11.50
C ASP A 182 -18.68 6.30 -11.47
N CYS A 183 -17.87 5.50 -12.14
CA CYS A 183 -16.41 5.73 -12.19
C CYS A 183 -16.06 7.00 -12.97
N LYS A 184 -16.91 7.44 -13.90
CA LYS A 184 -16.68 8.71 -14.59
C LYS A 184 -16.81 9.89 -13.62
N ALA A 185 -17.85 9.89 -12.79
CA ALA A 185 -18.00 10.90 -11.73
C ALA A 185 -16.92 10.80 -10.67
N ALA A 186 -16.46 9.58 -10.35
CA ALA A 186 -15.38 9.36 -9.37
C ALA A 186 -14.02 9.85 -9.86
N LEU A 187 -13.77 9.86 -11.17
CA LEU A 187 -12.56 10.44 -11.74
C LEU A 187 -12.54 11.97 -11.61
N ASP A 188 -13.73 12.60 -11.73
CA ASP A 188 -13.87 14.05 -11.54
C ASP A 188 -13.84 14.43 -10.04
N ASP A 189 -14.40 13.57 -9.18
CA ASP A 189 -14.50 13.78 -7.72
C ASP A 189 -14.10 12.49 -6.99
N PRO A 190 -12.84 12.36 -6.55
CA PRO A 190 -12.36 11.14 -5.88
C PRO A 190 -13.09 10.77 -4.59
N THR A 191 -13.84 11.70 -3.99
CA THR A 191 -14.62 11.38 -2.77
C THR A 191 -15.77 10.40 -3.06
N ARG A 192 -16.18 10.30 -4.32
CA ARG A 192 -17.23 9.38 -4.78
C ARG A 192 -16.72 7.98 -5.08
N ASP A 193 -15.39 7.79 -5.10
CA ASP A 193 -14.83 6.48 -5.41
C ASP A 193 -15.02 5.54 -4.22
N LEU A 194 -15.29 4.27 -4.53
CA LEU A 194 -15.50 3.27 -3.50
C LEU A 194 -14.19 2.52 -3.21
N PRO A 195 -13.92 2.22 -1.94
CA PRO A 195 -12.78 1.35 -1.61
C PRO A 195 -13.07 -0.09 -2.04
N VAL A 196 -12.01 -0.76 -2.48
CA VAL A 196 -12.02 -2.20 -2.81
C VAL A 196 -11.52 -2.98 -1.60
N TYR A 197 -12.10 -4.14 -1.38
CA TYR A 197 -11.71 -5.05 -0.29
C TYR A 197 -11.32 -6.43 -0.86
N PRO A 198 -10.55 -7.21 -0.10
CA PRO A 198 -10.25 -8.59 -0.52
C PRO A 198 -11.52 -9.41 -0.73
N GLY A 199 -11.55 -10.15 -1.82
CA GLY A 199 -12.71 -10.95 -2.21
C GLY A 199 -13.74 -10.22 -3.05
N ASP A 200 -13.59 -8.90 -3.26
CA ASP A 200 -14.51 -8.14 -4.12
C ASP A 200 -14.36 -8.55 -5.59
N ASN A 201 -15.48 -8.47 -6.30
CA ASN A 201 -15.51 -8.71 -7.74
C ASN A 201 -16.09 -7.48 -8.45
N ILE A 202 -15.23 -6.77 -9.16
CA ILE A 202 -15.57 -5.55 -9.91
C ILE A 202 -15.95 -5.96 -11.32
N VAL A 203 -17.17 -5.67 -11.73
CA VAL A 203 -17.70 -6.07 -13.03
C VAL A 203 -18.12 -4.84 -13.83
N VAL A 204 -17.39 -4.59 -14.91
CA VAL A 204 -17.68 -3.51 -15.83
C VAL A 204 -18.67 -4.04 -16.90
N GLY A 205 -19.86 -3.52 -16.90
CA GLY A 205 -20.87 -3.85 -17.90
C GLY A 205 -20.55 -3.25 -19.27
N ARG A 206 -21.18 -3.77 -20.29
CA ARG A 206 -21.10 -3.21 -21.64
C ARG A 206 -22.07 -2.04 -21.77
N ARG A 207 -21.63 -0.94 -22.36
CA ARG A 207 -22.48 0.19 -22.67
C ARG A 207 -23.42 -0.18 -23.82
N LEU A 208 -24.72 -0.16 -23.57
CA LEU A 208 -25.75 -0.39 -24.60
C LEU A 208 -25.99 0.92 -25.34
N PHE A 209 -25.70 0.91 -26.61
CA PHE A 209 -26.07 2.02 -27.47
C PHE A 209 -27.50 1.78 -27.92
N UNK A 210 -28.40 2.29 -27.46
CA UNK A 210 -29.52 2.20 -27.86
C UNK A 210 -29.61 2.76 -29.11
N ARG A 211 -29.71 2.08 -29.97
CA ARG A 211 -29.93 2.45 -31.35
C ARG A 211 -31.37 2.96 -31.51
N PHE A 212 -31.51 4.26 -31.61
CA PHE A 212 -32.80 4.84 -31.96
C PHE A 212 -33.02 4.64 -33.45
N UNK A 213 -33.88 3.91 -33.57
CA UNK A 213 -34.17 3.66 -34.89
C UNK A 213 -35.12 4.53 -35.37
#